data_2c57234e4950fde4fccefd431653ef3d
#
_entry.id   2c57234e4950fde4fccefd431653ef3d
#
_cell.length_a   1.000
_cell.length_b   1.000
_cell.length_c   1.000
_cell.angle_alpha   90.00
_cell.angle_beta   90.00
_cell.angle_gamma   90.00
#
_symmetry.space_group_name_H-M   'P 1'
#
loop_
_entity.id
_entity.type
_entity.pdbx_description
1 polymer ?
#
loop_
_entity_poly.entity_id
_entity_poly.type
_entity_poly.pdbx_seq_one_letter_code
_entity_poly.pdbx_strand_id
1 'polypeptide(L)'
;YINSAREGVKRLGSLLEQYGTYEKNGIAFQDANEIWWLETIGGHHWIARRVPDDSYVVMPNQLGLDVFDLEDALFEQKEYMCSADMREFIEENHLDLSFDDCFNPRDAFGSHEDSDHVYNTPRAWFGLRYFNPHTMKWEGEDADYTPESDDLPWCMVPEKKITVEDVKYVLSSHFQGTPYDPY
;
A
#
# COMPACT_ATOMS: atom_id res chain seq x y z
N TYR A 1 -4.66 3.35 26.08
CA TYR A 1 -4.08 4.52 25.36
C TYR A 1 -2.88 4.04 24.56
N ILE A 2 -2.68 4.62 23.38
CA ILE A 2 -1.51 4.37 22.50
C ILE A 2 -0.64 5.64 22.54
N ASN A 3 0.69 5.47 22.48
CA ASN A 3 1.66 6.58 22.54
C ASN A 3 2.55 6.65 21.29
N SER A 4 2.47 5.65 20.41
CA SER A 4 3.24 5.63 19.16
C SER A 4 2.42 5.01 18.02
N ALA A 5 2.85 5.25 16.77
CA ALA A 5 2.27 4.64 15.58
C ALA A 5 2.33 3.12 15.68
N ARG A 6 3.49 2.58 16.07
CA ARG A 6 3.73 1.14 16.27
C ARG A 6 2.80 0.50 17.30
N GLU A 7 2.57 1.18 18.45
CA GLU A 7 1.58 0.72 19.43
C GLU A 7 0.16 0.74 18.85
N GLY A 8 -0.14 1.71 18.00
CA GLY A 8 -1.42 1.80 17.29
C GLY A 8 -1.66 0.59 16.38
N VAL A 9 -0.66 0.22 15.57
CA VAL A 9 -0.71 -0.97 14.72
C VAL A 9 -0.94 -2.22 15.56
N LYS A 10 -0.12 -2.46 16.59
CA LYS A 10 -0.25 -3.62 17.49
C LYS A 10 -1.62 -3.67 18.18
N ARG A 11 -2.12 -2.51 18.62
CA ARG A 11 -3.43 -2.46 19.28
C ARG A 11 -4.57 -2.79 18.31
N LEU A 12 -4.57 -2.22 17.10
CA LEU A 12 -5.58 -2.54 16.12
C LEU A 12 -5.45 -4.00 15.69
N GLY A 13 -4.24 -4.48 15.41
CA GLY A 13 -3.97 -5.88 15.06
C GLY A 13 -4.57 -6.85 16.09
N SER A 14 -4.32 -6.64 17.37
CA SER A 14 -4.90 -7.47 18.44
C SER A 14 -6.44 -7.44 18.47
N LEU A 15 -7.05 -6.31 18.12
CA LEU A 15 -8.51 -6.21 18.02
C LEU A 15 -9.05 -6.96 16.80
N LEU A 16 -8.34 -6.88 15.67
CA LEU A 16 -8.68 -7.62 14.46
C LEU A 16 -8.59 -9.13 14.68
N GLU A 17 -7.52 -9.61 15.33
CA GLU A 17 -7.38 -11.02 15.69
C GLU A 17 -8.48 -11.50 16.64
N GLN A 18 -8.93 -10.65 17.54
CA GLN A 18 -9.97 -11.00 18.51
C GLN A 18 -11.39 -10.94 17.93
N TYR A 19 -11.70 -9.89 17.17
CA TYR A 19 -13.08 -9.57 16.74
C TYR A 19 -13.31 -9.73 15.24
N GLY A 20 -12.26 -9.72 14.45
CA GLY A 20 -12.32 -9.75 13.00
C GLY A 20 -12.76 -8.43 12.38
N THR A 21 -12.81 -8.43 11.04
CA THR A 21 -13.37 -7.36 10.24
C THR A 21 -14.04 -7.92 8.99
N TYR A 22 -15.08 -7.25 8.52
CA TYR A 22 -15.76 -7.65 7.29
C TYR A 22 -15.14 -7.00 6.05
N GLU A 23 -14.77 -5.73 6.14
CA GLU A 23 -14.27 -4.96 5.01
C GLU A 23 -12.74 -4.91 4.97
N LYS A 24 -12.20 -4.89 3.74
CA LYS A 24 -10.80 -4.60 3.48
C LYS A 24 -10.59 -3.09 3.55
N ASN A 25 -9.67 -2.65 4.40
CA ASN A 25 -9.34 -1.25 4.61
C ASN A 25 -7.83 -1.04 4.71
N GLY A 26 -7.36 0.13 4.31
CA GLY A 26 -6.03 0.63 4.60
C GLY A 26 -6.08 1.70 5.70
N ILE A 27 -5.26 1.57 6.71
CA ILE A 27 -5.23 2.46 7.87
C ILE A 27 -3.81 2.97 8.10
N ALA A 28 -3.64 4.30 8.08
CA ALA A 28 -2.38 4.94 8.41
C ALA A 28 -2.28 5.23 9.91
N PHE A 29 -1.14 4.90 10.50
CA PHE A 29 -0.74 5.33 11.84
C PHE A 29 0.52 6.17 11.73
N GLN A 30 0.55 7.30 12.42
CA GLN A 30 1.75 8.14 12.44
C GLN A 30 2.00 8.74 13.81
N ASP A 31 3.28 8.95 14.09
CA ASP A 31 3.77 9.77 15.19
C ASP A 31 4.92 10.68 14.69
N ALA A 32 5.73 11.21 15.60
CA ALA A 32 6.85 12.07 15.23
C ALA A 32 8.05 11.33 14.62
N ASN A 33 8.09 9.99 14.72
CA ASN A 33 9.26 9.19 14.40
C ASN A 33 9.01 8.22 13.23
N GLU A 34 7.79 7.70 13.09
CA GLU A 34 7.48 6.69 12.09
C GLU A 34 6.04 6.77 11.58
N ILE A 35 5.85 6.26 10.36
CA ILE A 35 4.55 6.07 9.71
C ILE A 35 4.40 4.59 9.41
N TRP A 36 3.23 4.04 9.73
CA TRP A 36 2.84 2.66 9.42
C TRP A 36 1.58 2.64 8.59
N TRP A 37 1.54 1.74 7.64
CA TRP A 37 0.35 1.41 6.85
C TRP A 37 -0.10 0.00 7.18
N LEU A 38 -1.34 -0.15 7.62
CA LEU A 38 -1.96 -1.44 7.92
C LEU A 38 -3.07 -1.71 6.92
N GLU A 39 -3.09 -2.92 6.38
CA GLU A 39 -4.15 -3.44 5.52
C GLU A 39 -4.90 -4.57 6.23
N THR A 40 -6.24 -4.47 6.29
CA THR A 40 -7.09 -5.56 6.75
C THR A 40 -7.37 -6.49 5.58
N ILE A 41 -7.04 -7.77 5.74
CA ILE A 41 -7.21 -8.77 4.67
C ILE A 41 -8.63 -9.32 4.66
N GLY A 42 -9.25 -9.36 5.83
CA GLY A 42 -10.57 -9.92 6.07
C GLY A 42 -10.54 -11.01 7.14
N GLY A 43 -11.71 -11.31 7.73
CA GLY A 43 -11.74 -12.17 8.89
C GLY A 43 -10.88 -11.61 10.02
N HIS A 44 -9.91 -12.39 10.49
CA HIS A 44 -9.01 -12.02 11.58
C HIS A 44 -7.60 -11.62 11.11
N HIS A 45 -7.36 -11.59 9.78
CA HIS A 45 -6.05 -11.41 9.20
C HIS A 45 -5.78 -9.95 8.83
N TRP A 46 -4.56 -9.51 9.07
CA TRP A 46 -4.05 -8.18 8.76
C TRP A 46 -2.54 -8.21 8.52
N ILE A 47 -2.07 -7.25 7.74
CA ILE A 47 -0.65 -7.00 7.50
C ILE A 47 -0.36 -5.51 7.69
N ALA A 48 0.86 -5.17 8.06
CA ALA A 48 1.29 -3.77 8.16
C ALA A 48 2.76 -3.62 7.76
N ARG A 49 3.07 -2.49 7.13
CA ARG A 49 4.42 -2.14 6.73
C ARG A 49 4.75 -0.73 7.19
N ARG A 50 5.97 -0.54 7.68
CA ARG A 50 6.51 0.78 7.97
C ARG A 50 6.82 1.51 6.67
N VAL A 51 6.44 2.76 6.56
CA VAL A 51 6.84 3.62 5.44
C VAL A 51 8.30 4.02 5.66
N PRO A 52 9.20 3.82 4.68
CA PRO A 52 10.58 4.28 4.81
C PRO A 52 10.67 5.79 5.04
N ASP A 53 11.65 6.24 5.83
CA ASP A 53 11.73 7.62 6.32
C ASP A 53 11.86 8.69 5.21
N ASP A 54 12.37 8.30 4.06
CA ASP A 54 12.58 9.16 2.90
C ASP A 54 11.49 9.00 1.82
N SER A 55 10.48 8.18 2.09
CA SER A 55 9.48 7.77 1.09
C SER A 55 8.09 8.33 1.39
N TYR A 56 7.25 8.30 0.37
CA TYR A 56 5.82 8.56 0.46
C TYR A 56 5.03 7.38 -0.13
N VAL A 57 3.76 7.32 0.21
CA VAL A 57 2.80 6.31 -0.25
C VAL A 57 1.58 7.01 -0.85
N VAL A 58 1.10 6.51 -1.99
CA VAL A 58 -0.19 6.90 -2.58
C VAL A 58 -1.06 5.66 -2.68
N MET A 59 -2.11 5.60 -1.86
CA MET A 59 -3.00 4.45 -1.82
C MET A 59 -4.41 4.84 -2.27
N PRO A 60 -4.90 4.24 -3.37
CA PRO A 60 -6.31 4.30 -3.75
C PRO A 60 -7.16 3.30 -2.94
N ASN A 61 -8.37 3.00 -3.40
CA ASN A 61 -9.24 2.01 -2.75
C ASN A 61 -8.87 0.57 -3.12
N GLN A 62 -7.60 0.22 -2.97
CA GLN A 62 -7.03 -1.11 -3.22
C GLN A 62 -6.11 -1.50 -2.08
N LEU A 63 -5.92 -2.81 -1.86
CA LEU A 63 -4.78 -3.31 -1.09
C LEU A 63 -3.54 -3.21 -1.99
N GLY A 64 -2.47 -2.61 -1.49
CA GLY A 64 -1.36 -2.20 -2.35
C GLY A 64 0.03 -2.56 -1.85
N LEU A 65 0.16 -3.17 -0.67
CA LEU A 65 1.46 -3.64 -0.21
C LEU A 65 2.05 -4.65 -1.20
N ASP A 66 3.21 -4.33 -1.77
CA ASP A 66 3.85 -5.04 -2.88
C ASP A 66 4.95 -6.01 -2.45
N VAL A 67 5.61 -5.72 -1.34
CA VAL A 67 6.70 -6.54 -0.78
C VAL A 67 6.44 -6.75 0.70
N PHE A 68 6.61 -8.00 1.17
CA PHE A 68 6.35 -8.32 2.56
C PHE A 68 7.30 -9.39 3.10
N ASP A 69 8.07 -9.02 4.12
CA ASP A 69 8.95 -9.92 4.84
C ASP A 69 8.20 -10.58 6.01
N LEU A 70 7.76 -11.82 5.80
CA LEU A 70 7.07 -12.61 6.81
C LEU A 70 7.94 -12.95 8.01
N GLU A 71 9.25 -13.09 7.83
CA GLU A 71 10.17 -13.38 8.93
C GLU A 71 10.27 -12.16 9.86
N ASP A 72 10.48 -10.96 9.30
CA ASP A 72 10.46 -9.74 10.12
C ASP A 72 9.10 -9.55 10.79
N ALA A 73 8.00 -9.74 10.04
CA ALA A 73 6.64 -9.51 10.53
C ALA A 73 6.27 -10.39 11.73
N LEU A 74 6.71 -11.66 11.72
CA LEU A 74 6.38 -12.64 12.77
C LEU A 74 7.34 -12.58 13.96
N PHE A 75 8.60 -12.15 13.77
CA PHE A 75 9.62 -12.23 14.81
C PHE A 75 10.13 -10.87 15.29
N GLU A 76 10.85 -10.13 14.46
CA GLU A 76 11.53 -8.88 14.89
C GLU A 76 10.63 -7.66 14.85
N GLN A 77 9.68 -7.63 13.92
CA GLN A 77 8.69 -6.57 13.74
C GLN A 77 9.32 -5.18 13.58
N LYS A 78 10.41 -5.08 12.84
CA LYS A 78 11.11 -3.82 12.59
C LYS A 78 10.38 -2.98 11.56
N GLU A 79 10.14 -3.58 10.38
CA GLU A 79 9.56 -2.92 9.22
C GLU A 79 8.19 -3.52 8.83
N TYR A 80 7.88 -4.73 9.31
CA TYR A 80 6.64 -5.45 9.00
C TYR A 80 5.98 -6.00 10.25
N MET A 81 4.66 -6.15 10.22
CA MET A 81 3.86 -6.83 11.24
C MET A 81 2.68 -7.51 10.58
N CYS A 82 2.18 -8.60 11.15
CA CYS A 82 0.99 -9.29 10.69
C CYS A 82 0.28 -10.03 11.83
N SER A 83 -0.90 -10.58 11.53
CA SER A 83 -1.59 -11.52 12.42
C SER A 83 -0.70 -12.74 12.67
N ALA A 84 -0.80 -13.30 13.88
CA ALA A 84 0.12 -14.34 14.36
C ALA A 84 0.10 -15.63 13.53
N ASP A 85 -1.03 -15.94 12.91
CA ASP A 85 -1.27 -17.11 12.07
C ASP A 85 -1.12 -16.85 10.56
N MET A 86 -0.53 -15.73 10.16
CA MET A 86 -0.46 -15.32 8.75
C MET A 86 0.28 -16.34 7.89
N ARG A 87 1.35 -16.95 8.39
CA ARG A 87 2.10 -17.97 7.64
C ARG A 87 1.23 -19.18 7.33
N GLU A 88 0.59 -19.74 8.35
CA GLU A 88 -0.31 -20.87 8.23
C GLU A 88 -1.47 -20.55 7.28
N PHE A 89 -2.03 -19.36 7.39
CA PHE A 89 -3.11 -18.89 6.52
C PHE A 89 -2.68 -18.84 5.03
N ILE A 90 -1.49 -18.34 4.75
CA ILE A 90 -0.93 -18.28 3.38
C ILE A 90 -0.70 -19.70 2.84
N GLU A 91 -0.06 -20.57 3.64
CA GLU A 91 0.28 -21.94 3.24
C GLU A 91 -0.97 -22.81 3.02
N GLU A 92 -1.92 -22.81 3.96
CA GLU A 92 -3.15 -23.61 3.90
C GLU A 92 -4.05 -23.21 2.72
N ASN A 93 -4.04 -21.94 2.33
CA ASN A 93 -4.86 -21.43 1.24
C ASN A 93 -4.09 -21.26 -0.08
N HIS A 94 -2.82 -21.64 -0.14
CA HIS A 94 -1.97 -21.54 -1.34
C HIS A 94 -1.92 -20.13 -1.93
N LEU A 95 -1.76 -19.12 -1.07
CA LEU A 95 -1.86 -17.70 -1.44
C LEU A 95 -0.54 -17.10 -1.90
N ASP A 96 0.59 -17.74 -1.66
CA ASP A 96 1.87 -17.32 -2.21
C ASP A 96 1.97 -17.75 -3.67
N LEU A 97 1.87 -16.77 -4.57
CA LEU A 97 1.97 -16.94 -6.01
C LEU A 97 3.35 -16.57 -6.57
N SER A 98 4.27 -16.19 -5.69
CA SER A 98 5.63 -15.78 -6.09
C SER A 98 6.44 -16.97 -6.60
N PHE A 99 7.35 -16.68 -7.55
CA PHE A 99 8.35 -17.63 -8.04
C PHE A 99 9.71 -17.46 -7.37
N ASP A 100 9.82 -16.48 -6.50
CA ASP A 100 10.97 -16.15 -5.68
C ASP A 100 10.58 -16.18 -4.19
N ASP A 101 11.54 -15.97 -3.30
CA ASP A 101 11.30 -15.98 -1.86
C ASP A 101 10.66 -14.67 -1.33
N CYS A 102 10.09 -13.84 -2.23
CA CYS A 102 9.51 -12.55 -1.89
C CYS A 102 7.98 -12.58 -1.99
N PHE A 103 7.30 -12.74 -0.88
CA PHE A 103 5.83 -12.71 -0.83
C PHE A 103 5.28 -11.34 -1.23
N ASN A 104 4.36 -11.34 -2.21
CA ASN A 104 3.65 -10.15 -2.67
C ASN A 104 2.19 -10.17 -2.19
N PRO A 105 1.85 -9.41 -1.14
CA PRO A 105 0.49 -9.36 -0.62
C PRO A 105 -0.54 -8.83 -1.62
N ARG A 106 -0.15 -7.95 -2.53
CA ARG A 106 -1.05 -7.43 -3.56
C ARG A 106 -1.57 -8.54 -4.47
N ASP A 107 -0.68 -9.44 -4.90
CA ASP A 107 -1.05 -10.57 -5.75
C ASP A 107 -1.94 -11.56 -5.00
N ALA A 108 -1.68 -11.76 -3.69
CA ALA A 108 -2.42 -12.70 -2.86
C ALA A 108 -3.79 -12.17 -2.40
N PHE A 109 -3.89 -10.90 -2.07
CA PHE A 109 -5.05 -10.32 -1.37
C PHE A 109 -5.70 -9.17 -2.11
N GLY A 110 -5.01 -8.57 -3.09
CA GLY A 110 -5.47 -7.42 -3.84
C GLY A 110 -6.63 -7.75 -4.79
N SER A 111 -7.18 -6.71 -5.36
CA SER A 111 -8.16 -6.77 -6.45
C SER A 111 -7.45 -6.46 -7.76
N HIS A 112 -7.81 -7.19 -8.81
CA HIS A 112 -7.31 -7.01 -10.18
C HIS A 112 -8.51 -6.95 -11.14
N GLU A 113 -9.58 -6.25 -10.75
CA GLU A 113 -10.78 -6.09 -11.55
C GLU A 113 -10.62 -4.94 -12.55
N ASP A 114 -11.28 -5.05 -13.71
CA ASP A 114 -11.29 -3.99 -14.73
C ASP A 114 -11.69 -2.61 -14.16
N SER A 115 -12.53 -2.59 -13.13
CA SER A 115 -12.92 -1.36 -12.44
C SER A 115 -11.76 -0.66 -11.74
N ASP A 116 -10.73 -1.40 -11.32
CA ASP A 116 -9.54 -0.83 -10.71
C ASP A 116 -8.74 0.00 -11.70
N HIS A 117 -8.68 -0.42 -12.97
CA HIS A 117 -8.00 0.30 -14.05
C HIS A 117 -8.70 1.60 -14.46
N VAL A 118 -9.92 1.81 -14.03
CA VAL A 118 -10.66 3.07 -14.26
C VAL A 118 -10.61 3.99 -13.04
N TYR A 119 -10.68 3.41 -11.85
CA TYR A 119 -10.88 4.17 -10.63
C TYR A 119 -9.69 4.18 -9.67
N ASN A 120 -8.93 3.10 -9.57
CA ASN A 120 -7.88 2.93 -8.57
C ASN A 120 -6.47 3.18 -9.10
N THR A 121 -6.00 2.38 -10.05
CA THR A 121 -4.63 2.48 -10.58
C THR A 121 -4.35 3.83 -11.24
N PRO A 122 -5.28 4.50 -11.97
CA PRO A 122 -5.02 5.84 -12.49
C PRO A 122 -4.77 6.90 -11.40
N ARG A 123 -5.41 6.76 -10.23
CA ARG A 123 -5.18 7.68 -9.09
C ARG A 123 -3.79 7.49 -8.49
N ALA A 124 -3.37 6.24 -8.29
CA ALA A 124 -2.03 5.93 -7.81
C ALA A 124 -0.98 6.40 -8.81
N TRP A 125 -1.12 6.05 -10.09
CA TRP A 125 -0.24 6.47 -11.17
C TRP A 125 -0.11 8.00 -11.25
N PHE A 126 -1.22 8.74 -11.18
CA PHE A 126 -1.20 10.20 -11.22
C PHE A 126 -0.38 10.79 -10.06
N GLY A 127 -0.58 10.30 -8.84
CA GLY A 127 0.16 10.76 -7.66
C GLY A 127 1.65 10.42 -7.75
N LEU A 128 1.99 9.20 -8.14
CA LEU A 128 3.38 8.76 -8.32
C LEU A 128 4.09 9.59 -9.39
N ARG A 129 3.46 9.78 -10.54
CA ARG A 129 3.97 10.63 -11.63
C ARG A 129 4.16 12.09 -11.17
N TYR A 130 3.25 12.63 -10.38
CA TYR A 130 3.35 14.00 -9.89
C TYR A 130 4.57 14.23 -8.99
N PHE A 131 4.85 13.28 -8.09
CA PHE A 131 5.99 13.39 -7.18
C PHE A 131 7.32 12.92 -7.78
N ASN A 132 7.27 12.07 -8.80
CA ASN A 132 8.43 11.48 -9.47
C ASN A 132 8.39 11.60 -11.00
N PRO A 133 8.27 12.82 -11.55
CA PRO A 133 8.04 12.99 -12.99
C PRO A 133 9.20 12.52 -13.89
N HIS A 134 10.42 12.35 -13.36
CA HIS A 134 11.61 11.98 -14.13
C HIS A 134 12.26 10.65 -13.67
N THR A 135 11.91 10.13 -12.51
CA THR A 135 12.47 8.88 -11.96
C THR A 135 12.07 7.68 -12.81
N MET A 136 10.86 7.70 -13.35
CA MET A 136 10.29 6.67 -14.21
C MET A 136 9.77 7.28 -15.51
N LYS A 137 9.58 6.44 -16.52
CA LYS A 137 8.88 6.81 -17.74
C LYS A 137 7.39 6.56 -17.56
N TRP A 138 6.61 7.61 -17.58
CA TRP A 138 5.17 7.55 -17.33
C TRP A 138 4.31 7.58 -18.60
N GLU A 139 4.93 7.82 -19.77
CA GLU A 139 4.24 8.00 -21.05
C GLU A 139 5.01 7.37 -22.19
N GLY A 140 4.30 7.05 -23.28
CA GLY A 140 4.87 6.48 -24.49
C GLY A 140 4.85 4.95 -24.52
N GLU A 141 5.31 4.38 -25.63
CA GLU A 141 5.34 2.92 -25.84
C GLU A 141 6.31 2.19 -24.90
N ASP A 142 7.32 2.91 -24.40
CA ASP A 142 8.36 2.41 -23.48
C ASP A 142 8.08 2.84 -22.02
N ALA A 143 6.85 3.16 -21.64
CA ALA A 143 6.53 3.57 -20.27
C ALA A 143 6.84 2.42 -19.28
N ASP A 144 7.49 2.77 -18.17
CA ASP A 144 7.71 1.81 -17.07
C ASP A 144 6.39 1.44 -16.40
N TYR A 145 5.49 2.43 -16.27
CA TYR A 145 4.15 2.27 -15.71
C TYR A 145 3.11 3.05 -16.50
N THR A 146 1.94 2.49 -16.59
CA THR A 146 0.75 3.10 -17.20
C THR A 146 -0.33 3.32 -16.13
N PRO A 147 -1.38 4.09 -16.43
CA PRO A 147 -2.52 4.24 -15.52
C PRO A 147 -3.26 2.93 -15.20
N GLU A 148 -3.02 1.88 -15.99
CA GLU A 148 -3.64 0.55 -15.86
C GLU A 148 -2.68 -0.50 -15.28
N SER A 149 -1.48 -0.08 -14.85
CA SER A 149 -0.49 -1.00 -14.28
C SER A 149 -0.91 -1.53 -12.92
N ASP A 150 -0.91 -2.85 -12.76
CA ASP A 150 -1.18 -3.52 -11.48
C ASP A 150 0.04 -3.57 -10.56
N ASP A 151 1.22 -3.34 -11.10
CA ASP A 151 2.53 -3.41 -10.43
C ASP A 151 3.09 -2.04 -10.01
N LEU A 152 2.24 -1.01 -9.92
CA LEU A 152 2.66 0.31 -9.42
C LEU A 152 3.36 0.19 -8.06
N PRO A 153 4.52 0.85 -7.84
CA PRO A 153 5.23 0.73 -6.56
C PRO A 153 4.39 1.27 -5.40
N TRP A 154 4.38 0.54 -4.29
CA TRP A 154 3.66 0.96 -3.09
C TRP A 154 4.21 2.25 -2.49
N CYS A 155 5.53 2.41 -2.46
CA CYS A 155 6.20 3.62 -1.98
C CYS A 155 7.32 4.04 -2.92
N MET A 156 7.62 5.35 -2.94
CA MET A 156 8.75 5.93 -3.69
C MET A 156 9.41 7.04 -2.88
N VAL A 157 10.70 7.25 -3.13
CA VAL A 157 11.42 8.46 -2.68
C VAL A 157 11.05 9.60 -3.64
N PRO A 158 10.48 10.71 -3.17
CA PRO A 158 10.06 11.80 -4.06
C PRO A 158 11.27 12.55 -4.63
N GLU A 159 11.19 13.05 -5.86
CA GLU A 159 12.26 13.84 -6.48
C GLU A 159 12.51 15.19 -5.78
N LYS A 160 11.53 15.68 -5.06
CA LYS A 160 11.63 16.93 -4.28
C LYS A 160 10.84 16.78 -2.98
N LYS A 161 11.17 17.63 -2.00
CA LYS A 161 10.40 17.66 -0.75
C LYS A 161 8.93 17.98 -1.03
N ILE A 162 8.04 17.10 -0.57
CA ILE A 162 6.59 17.25 -0.68
C ILE A 162 6.12 18.36 0.27
N THR A 163 5.34 19.28 -0.25
CA THR A 163 4.74 20.38 0.52
C THR A 163 3.27 20.12 0.81
N VAL A 164 2.69 20.87 1.73
CA VAL A 164 1.24 20.83 2.00
C VAL A 164 0.43 21.16 0.74
N GLU A 165 0.92 22.07 -0.10
CA GLU A 165 0.24 22.44 -1.34
C GLU A 165 0.29 21.31 -2.37
N ASP A 166 1.40 20.57 -2.45
CA ASP A 166 1.50 19.38 -3.29
C ASP A 166 0.47 18.31 -2.85
N VAL A 167 0.33 18.07 -1.54
CA VAL A 167 -0.66 17.13 -1.01
C VAL A 167 -2.08 17.57 -1.33
N LYS A 168 -2.40 18.85 -1.13
CA LYS A 168 -3.71 19.40 -1.49
C LYS A 168 -4.01 19.21 -2.97
N TYR A 169 -3.04 19.47 -3.85
CA TYR A 169 -3.19 19.31 -5.28
C TYR A 169 -3.51 17.87 -5.65
N VAL A 170 -2.73 16.90 -5.17
CA VAL A 170 -2.95 15.47 -5.45
C VAL A 170 -4.30 14.99 -4.91
N LEU A 171 -4.68 15.36 -3.68
CA LEU A 171 -5.94 14.96 -3.07
C LEU A 171 -7.17 15.61 -3.72
N SER A 172 -7.02 16.74 -4.38
CA SER A 172 -8.09 17.43 -5.14
C SER A 172 -8.06 17.14 -6.63
N SER A 173 -7.14 16.29 -7.08
CA SER A 173 -6.97 15.95 -8.48
C SER A 173 -8.17 15.18 -9.03
N HIS A 174 -8.53 15.49 -10.27
CA HIS A 174 -9.45 14.72 -11.10
C HIS A 174 -8.77 14.20 -12.38
N PHE A 175 -7.44 14.02 -12.33
CA PHE A 175 -6.59 13.57 -13.45
C PHE A 175 -6.53 14.56 -14.61
N GLN A 176 -6.61 15.85 -14.30
CA GLN A 176 -6.66 16.92 -15.27
C GLN A 176 -5.53 16.81 -16.30
N GLY A 177 -5.91 16.94 -17.58
CA GLY A 177 -4.98 16.82 -18.69
C GLY A 177 -4.60 15.39 -19.07
N THR A 178 -5.31 14.40 -18.57
CA THR A 178 -5.19 12.99 -18.94
C THR A 178 -6.48 12.46 -19.56
N PRO A 179 -6.45 11.32 -20.27
CA PRO A 179 -7.66 10.66 -20.77
C PRO A 179 -8.63 10.18 -19.68
N TYR A 180 -8.20 10.18 -18.43
CA TYR A 180 -8.98 9.74 -17.27
C TYR A 180 -9.69 10.89 -16.55
N ASP A 181 -9.55 12.11 -17.06
CA ASP A 181 -10.27 13.28 -16.54
C ASP A 181 -11.77 13.12 -16.82
N PRO A 182 -12.64 13.10 -15.79
CA PRO A 182 -14.06 12.89 -15.96
C PRO A 182 -14.81 14.16 -16.45
N TYR A 183 -14.12 15.32 -16.66
CA TYR A 183 -14.69 16.61 -17.02
C TYR A 183 -14.27 17.10 -18.41
#